data_20467e61ab722ac49ff3f193a4103667
#
_entry.id   20467e61ab722ac49ff3f193a4103667
#
_cell.length_a   1.000
_cell.length_b   1.000
_cell.length_c   1.000
_cell.angle_alpha   90.00
_cell.angle_beta   90.00
_cell.angle_gamma   90.00
#
_symmetry.space_group_name_H-M   'P 1'
#
loop_
_entity.id
_entity.type
_entity.pdbx_description
1 polymer ?
#
loop_
_entity_poly.entity_id
_entity_poly.type
_entity_poly.pdbx_seq_one_letter_code
_entity_poly.pdbx_strand_id
1 'polypeptide(L)'
;MIPDYSPARALLAAARRHPERLSLVDAVTGQEWSVREAADTVARLARAFAEAGIGEGTRIGVVGVNSPWHYIAFVAASWLRAVTVPLSPRMPDSALASMCAQGGVSWVFHDEASSPTALALASAGVHRASFGDLAAWVARAAPMSTAPARCGTELAAILFTSGSTGTPRPVELTHEVMWWGSTNFREGFDYAPTSSVVGVCAPASHIGGFNGTSMDVWTHGGTLVTLGFPGSFDARGVLDAIARYGITMMFAVPAIVRALVEEYEAGGGDLSSWVRPLIGGDAMTADLAEAMRRVGLSPIHVWGMTETSGAGTVATPQCGAPAGSLGVPFPYVDLVVMASPEREAGVGEMGEIWVRGPGVVTGEEWLRTGDLATRDANGWLHMVGRAHRMINTAGELVAPPSVERALRSLDTVSDALVVGLPDERWGQIVAALIVPSPKGRALASSMSADALSEALREALAPWEKVRRIVVVDELPTTATGKPDPLGAVELFSASER
;
A
#
# COMPACT_ATOMS: atom_id res chain seq x y z
N MET A 1 -13.95 -27.36 16.07
CA MET A 1 -13.28 -27.50 14.75
C MET A 1 -12.27 -26.36 14.67
N ILE A 2 -10.99 -26.66 14.47
CA ILE A 2 -9.97 -25.60 14.31
C ILE A 2 -10.20 -24.97 12.94
N PRO A 3 -10.32 -23.62 12.84
CA PRO A 3 -10.41 -22.94 11.55
C PRO A 3 -9.20 -23.28 10.67
N ASP A 4 -9.43 -23.37 9.37
CA ASP A 4 -8.37 -23.63 8.39
C ASP A 4 -8.10 -22.35 7.59
N TYR A 5 -6.95 -21.78 7.78
CA TYR A 5 -6.51 -20.54 7.15
C TYR A 5 -5.62 -20.77 5.90
N SER A 6 -5.63 -21.98 5.32
CA SER A 6 -4.77 -22.34 4.19
C SER A 6 -5.24 -21.73 2.87
N PRO A 7 -4.51 -20.80 2.26
CA PRO A 7 -4.84 -20.25 0.93
C PRO A 7 -4.75 -21.32 -0.16
N ALA A 8 -3.85 -22.31 0.00
CA ALA A 8 -3.72 -23.43 -0.93
C ALA A 8 -4.98 -24.31 -0.95
N ARG A 9 -5.54 -24.62 0.24
CA ARG A 9 -6.79 -25.40 0.32
C ARG A 9 -7.99 -24.64 -0.22
N ALA A 10 -8.05 -23.32 0.02
CA ALA A 10 -9.08 -22.47 -0.56
C ALA A 10 -9.05 -22.53 -2.10
N LEU A 11 -7.85 -22.37 -2.70
CA LEU A 11 -7.66 -22.42 -4.14
C LEU A 11 -7.99 -23.81 -4.71
N LEU A 12 -7.57 -24.90 -4.07
CA LEU A 12 -7.92 -26.25 -4.48
C LEU A 12 -9.45 -26.50 -4.40
N ALA A 13 -10.11 -25.94 -3.38
CA ALA A 13 -11.57 -26.03 -3.28
C ALA A 13 -12.27 -25.23 -4.39
N ALA A 14 -11.74 -24.06 -4.74
CA ALA A 14 -12.23 -23.25 -5.88
C ALA A 14 -12.04 -23.99 -7.21
N ALA A 15 -10.88 -24.64 -7.42
CA ALA A 15 -10.59 -25.42 -8.62
C ALA A 15 -11.56 -26.61 -8.83
N ARG A 16 -12.03 -27.21 -7.76
CA ARG A 16 -13.06 -28.27 -7.83
C ARG A 16 -14.44 -27.72 -8.22
N ARG A 17 -14.76 -26.48 -7.79
CA ARG A 17 -16.09 -25.87 -8.02
C ARG A 17 -16.20 -25.14 -9.35
N HIS A 18 -15.11 -24.48 -9.77
CA HIS A 18 -15.11 -23.57 -10.91
C HIS A 18 -13.84 -23.73 -11.77
N PRO A 19 -13.49 -24.94 -12.24
CA PRO A 19 -12.18 -25.27 -12.84
C PRO A 19 -11.82 -24.39 -14.05
N GLU A 20 -12.80 -24.10 -14.92
CA GLU A 20 -12.56 -23.42 -16.20
C GLU A 20 -12.71 -21.88 -16.12
N ARG A 21 -13.03 -21.35 -14.94
CA ARG A 21 -13.13 -19.89 -14.79
C ARG A 21 -11.75 -19.26 -14.89
N LEU A 22 -11.66 -18.06 -15.50
CA LEU A 22 -10.46 -17.23 -15.49
C LEU A 22 -10.08 -16.89 -14.03
N SER A 23 -8.84 -17.10 -13.69
CA SER A 23 -8.34 -17.01 -12.32
C SER A 23 -7.22 -15.99 -12.15
N LEU A 24 -6.22 -16.07 -13.01
CA LEU A 24 -5.01 -15.30 -12.89
C LEU A 24 -4.61 -14.75 -14.26
N VAL A 25 -4.26 -13.48 -14.32
CA VAL A 25 -3.88 -12.80 -15.55
C VAL A 25 -2.63 -11.98 -15.32
N ASP A 26 -1.67 -12.10 -16.21
CA ASP A 26 -0.59 -11.16 -16.38
C ASP A 26 -0.98 -10.20 -17.51
N ALA A 27 -1.38 -8.98 -17.17
CA ALA A 27 -1.83 -8.00 -18.16
C ALA A 27 -0.71 -7.53 -19.09
N VAL A 28 0.57 -7.68 -18.69
CA VAL A 28 1.73 -7.29 -19.49
C VAL A 28 2.03 -8.29 -20.59
N THR A 29 2.06 -9.59 -20.24
CA THR A 29 2.36 -10.66 -21.19
C THR A 29 1.09 -11.19 -21.90
N GLY A 30 -0.09 -10.91 -21.35
CA GLY A 30 -1.36 -11.49 -21.79
C GLY A 30 -1.53 -12.95 -21.41
N GLN A 31 -0.67 -13.49 -20.55
CA GLN A 31 -0.81 -14.87 -20.08
C GLN A 31 -1.99 -14.99 -19.12
N GLU A 32 -2.80 -16.02 -19.31
CA GLU A 32 -4.01 -16.30 -18.55
C GLU A 32 -3.97 -17.73 -18.00
N TRP A 33 -4.55 -17.91 -16.81
CA TRP A 33 -4.74 -19.21 -16.17
C TRP A 33 -6.19 -19.37 -15.74
N SER A 34 -6.78 -20.51 -16.02
CA SER A 34 -8.01 -20.95 -15.35
C SER A 34 -7.74 -21.26 -13.87
N VAL A 35 -8.80 -21.39 -13.06
CA VAL A 35 -8.65 -21.77 -11.64
C VAL A 35 -7.97 -23.13 -11.50
N ARG A 36 -8.24 -24.06 -12.40
CA ARG A 36 -7.59 -25.39 -12.46
C ARG A 36 -6.10 -25.26 -12.73
N GLU A 37 -5.73 -24.49 -13.76
CA GLU A 37 -4.32 -24.30 -14.15
C GLU A 37 -3.54 -23.55 -13.06
N ALA A 38 -4.13 -22.53 -12.44
CA ALA A 38 -3.50 -21.82 -11.32
C ALA A 38 -3.27 -22.75 -10.12
N ALA A 39 -4.25 -23.58 -9.77
CA ALA A 39 -4.12 -24.54 -8.68
C ALA A 39 -3.08 -25.65 -8.99
N ASP A 40 -3.04 -26.14 -10.23
CA ASP A 40 -2.01 -27.11 -10.67
C ASP A 40 -0.62 -26.50 -10.66
N THR A 41 -0.47 -25.26 -11.13
CA THR A 41 0.79 -24.49 -11.09
C THR A 41 1.31 -24.34 -9.66
N VAL A 42 0.44 -23.94 -8.73
CA VAL A 42 0.79 -23.86 -7.30
C VAL A 42 1.21 -25.21 -6.73
N ALA A 43 0.47 -26.27 -7.03
CA ALA A 43 0.75 -27.62 -6.53
C ALA A 43 2.09 -28.17 -7.06
N ARG A 44 2.42 -27.88 -8.32
CA ARG A 44 3.71 -28.22 -8.93
C ARG A 44 4.85 -27.40 -8.35
N LEU A 45 4.63 -26.08 -8.16
CA LEU A 45 5.65 -25.23 -7.57
C LEU A 45 5.93 -25.62 -6.12
N ALA A 46 4.91 -25.99 -5.33
CA ALA A 46 5.12 -26.52 -3.99
C ALA A 46 5.98 -27.80 -4.00
N ARG A 47 5.79 -28.70 -4.97
CA ARG A 47 6.65 -29.87 -5.16
C ARG A 47 8.09 -29.44 -5.46
N ALA A 48 8.29 -28.57 -6.41
CA ALA A 48 9.62 -28.08 -6.79
C ALA A 48 10.33 -27.36 -5.63
N PHE A 49 9.61 -26.59 -4.84
CA PHE A 49 10.13 -25.97 -3.63
C PHE A 49 10.62 -27.02 -2.62
N ALA A 50 9.82 -28.08 -2.36
CA ALA A 50 10.23 -29.16 -1.48
C ALA A 50 11.49 -29.88 -1.99
N GLU A 51 11.59 -30.13 -3.29
CA GLU A 51 12.76 -30.73 -3.94
C GLU A 51 14.01 -29.82 -3.88
N ALA A 52 13.82 -28.49 -3.88
CA ALA A 52 14.88 -27.50 -3.68
C ALA A 52 15.26 -27.30 -2.19
N GLY A 53 14.64 -28.05 -1.26
CA GLY A 53 14.90 -27.92 0.17
C GLY A 53 14.15 -26.77 0.86
N ILE A 54 13.18 -26.15 0.19
CA ILE A 54 12.30 -25.13 0.77
C ILE A 54 11.19 -25.84 1.54
N GLY A 55 11.07 -25.53 2.82
CA GLY A 55 10.11 -26.18 3.72
C GLY A 55 9.80 -25.32 4.94
N GLU A 56 9.35 -25.94 6.01
CA GLU A 56 8.95 -25.30 7.24
C GLU A 56 10.03 -24.33 7.77
N GLY A 57 9.64 -23.08 8.03
CA GLY A 57 10.53 -22.03 8.51
C GLY A 57 11.45 -21.40 7.46
N THR A 58 11.55 -21.97 6.25
CA THR A 58 12.29 -21.32 5.16
C THR A 58 11.65 -19.99 4.80
N ARG A 59 12.44 -18.93 4.66
CA ARG A 59 11.97 -17.61 4.29
C ARG A 59 12.40 -17.28 2.87
N ILE A 60 11.41 -17.03 2.00
CA ILE A 60 11.62 -16.76 0.58
C ILE A 60 11.34 -15.28 0.28
N GLY A 61 12.31 -14.58 -0.28
CA GLY A 61 12.15 -13.25 -0.84
C GLY A 61 11.51 -13.33 -2.23
N VAL A 62 10.62 -12.41 -2.56
CA VAL A 62 10.11 -12.24 -3.92
C VAL A 62 10.29 -10.79 -4.32
N VAL A 63 11.11 -10.51 -5.34
CA VAL A 63 11.47 -9.18 -5.81
C VAL A 63 11.18 -9.03 -7.29
N GLY A 64 10.48 -7.98 -7.67
CA GLY A 64 10.12 -7.69 -9.06
C GLY A 64 8.91 -6.79 -9.18
N VAL A 65 8.57 -6.40 -10.40
CA VAL A 65 7.31 -5.73 -10.69
C VAL A 65 6.14 -6.70 -10.46
N ASN A 66 4.94 -6.17 -10.24
CA ASN A 66 3.76 -7.01 -9.98
C ASN A 66 3.60 -8.08 -11.05
N SER A 67 3.57 -9.32 -10.62
CA SER A 67 3.49 -10.51 -11.48
C SER A 67 2.68 -11.60 -10.79
N PRO A 68 2.02 -12.49 -11.54
CA PRO A 68 1.39 -13.70 -10.99
C PRO A 68 2.29 -14.52 -10.08
N TRP A 69 3.59 -14.50 -10.33
CA TRP A 69 4.57 -15.27 -9.55
C TRP A 69 4.67 -14.85 -8.09
N HIS A 70 4.37 -13.60 -7.72
CA HIS A 70 4.28 -13.18 -6.32
C HIS A 70 3.23 -13.98 -5.55
N TYR A 71 2.07 -14.18 -6.16
CA TYR A 71 0.93 -14.88 -5.56
C TYR A 71 1.09 -16.39 -5.60
N ILE A 72 1.52 -16.92 -6.75
CA ILE A 72 1.80 -18.35 -6.93
C ILE A 72 2.88 -18.81 -5.94
N ALA A 73 3.98 -18.05 -5.80
CA ALA A 73 5.07 -18.38 -4.86
C ALA A 73 4.59 -18.33 -3.40
N PHE A 74 3.77 -17.33 -3.03
CA PHE A 74 3.21 -17.24 -1.67
C PHE A 74 2.35 -18.47 -1.34
N VAL A 75 1.41 -18.85 -2.22
CA VAL A 75 0.53 -19.99 -1.94
C VAL A 75 1.30 -21.30 -1.95
N ALA A 76 2.30 -21.46 -2.82
CA ALA A 76 3.19 -22.62 -2.83
C ALA A 76 4.07 -22.69 -1.57
N ALA A 77 4.60 -21.56 -1.11
CA ALA A 77 5.35 -21.47 0.16
C ALA A 77 4.46 -21.83 1.36
N SER A 78 3.25 -21.26 1.40
CA SER A 78 2.30 -21.59 2.46
C SER A 78 1.94 -23.09 2.50
N TRP A 79 1.95 -23.78 1.38
CA TRP A 79 1.77 -25.24 1.33
C TRP A 79 2.80 -26.00 2.15
N LEU A 80 4.02 -25.47 2.22
CA LEU A 80 5.19 -26.09 2.87
C LEU A 80 5.53 -25.48 4.23
N ARG A 81 4.72 -24.56 4.78
CA ARG A 81 5.03 -23.76 5.98
C ARG A 81 6.28 -22.88 5.82
N ALA A 82 6.59 -22.53 4.58
CA ALA A 82 7.58 -21.51 4.29
C ALA A 82 6.93 -20.12 4.35
N VAL A 83 7.73 -19.11 4.65
CA VAL A 83 7.30 -17.73 4.87
C VAL A 83 7.71 -16.87 3.69
N THR A 84 6.80 -16.06 3.17
CA THR A 84 7.12 -15.14 2.06
C THR A 84 7.50 -13.76 2.57
N VAL A 85 8.55 -13.20 1.97
CA VAL A 85 9.05 -11.84 2.24
C VAL A 85 8.98 -11.04 0.94
N PRO A 86 7.87 -10.36 0.65
CA PRO A 86 7.77 -9.53 -0.55
C PRO A 86 8.73 -8.33 -0.46
N LEU A 87 9.52 -8.12 -1.52
CA LEU A 87 10.56 -7.11 -1.58
C LEU A 87 10.29 -6.13 -2.74
N SER A 88 10.44 -4.85 -2.51
CA SER A 88 10.25 -3.84 -3.56
C SER A 88 11.49 -3.70 -4.44
N PRO A 89 11.37 -3.85 -5.77
CA PRO A 89 12.51 -3.66 -6.68
C PRO A 89 12.98 -2.19 -6.76
N ARG A 90 12.24 -1.26 -6.15
CA ARG A 90 12.58 0.17 -6.07
C ARG A 90 13.49 0.52 -4.89
N MET A 91 13.72 -0.44 -3.99
CA MET A 91 14.64 -0.24 -2.86
C MET A 91 16.09 -0.35 -3.32
N PRO A 92 17.01 0.46 -2.76
CA PRO A 92 18.44 0.28 -2.98
C PRO A 92 18.92 -1.12 -2.57
N ASP A 93 19.91 -1.67 -3.27
CA ASP A 93 20.45 -3.01 -3.01
C ASP A 93 20.90 -3.19 -1.53
N SER A 94 21.49 -2.15 -0.93
CA SER A 94 21.89 -2.17 0.48
C SER A 94 20.71 -2.30 1.44
N ALA A 95 19.59 -1.64 1.14
CA ALA A 95 18.36 -1.77 1.92
C ALA A 95 17.75 -3.16 1.75
N LEU A 96 17.72 -3.70 0.52
CA LEU A 96 17.25 -5.06 0.25
C LEU A 96 18.11 -6.12 0.96
N ALA A 97 19.43 -5.96 0.97
CA ALA A 97 20.33 -6.83 1.73
C ALA A 97 20.03 -6.80 3.23
N SER A 98 19.81 -5.60 3.78
CA SER A 98 19.42 -5.44 5.18
C SER A 98 18.06 -6.09 5.48
N MET A 99 17.07 -5.89 4.62
CA MET A 99 15.73 -6.51 4.76
C MET A 99 15.83 -8.04 4.68
N CYS A 100 16.60 -8.58 3.75
CA CYS A 100 16.85 -10.02 3.65
C CYS A 100 17.51 -10.59 4.91
N ALA A 101 18.51 -9.90 5.46
CA ALA A 101 19.16 -10.30 6.68
C ALA A 101 18.21 -10.26 7.89
N GLN A 102 17.47 -9.17 8.08
CA GLN A 102 16.47 -9.03 9.15
C GLN A 102 15.33 -10.06 9.00
N GLY A 103 14.85 -10.27 7.77
CA GLY A 103 13.83 -11.25 7.45
C GLY A 103 14.32 -12.70 7.48
N GLY A 104 15.63 -12.96 7.58
CA GLY A 104 16.22 -14.30 7.53
C GLY A 104 15.99 -15.00 6.19
N VAL A 105 15.96 -14.24 5.08
CA VAL A 105 15.70 -14.74 3.74
C VAL A 105 16.86 -15.63 3.28
N SER A 106 16.54 -16.85 2.83
CA SER A 106 17.52 -17.83 2.32
C SER A 106 17.36 -18.09 0.81
N TRP A 107 16.22 -17.75 0.22
CA TRP A 107 15.94 -17.82 -1.20
C TRP A 107 15.36 -16.48 -1.70
N VAL A 108 15.75 -16.06 -2.91
CA VAL A 108 15.14 -14.92 -3.61
C VAL A 108 14.67 -15.35 -4.99
N PHE A 109 13.38 -15.12 -5.24
CA PHE A 109 12.75 -15.25 -6.55
C PHE A 109 12.58 -13.87 -7.18
N HIS A 110 12.91 -13.74 -8.47
CA HIS A 110 13.02 -12.41 -9.09
C HIS A 110 12.57 -12.41 -10.55
N ASP A 111 12.12 -11.24 -11.03
CA ASP A 111 11.99 -10.99 -12.47
C ASP A 111 13.34 -10.71 -13.11
N GLU A 112 13.39 -10.65 -14.45
CA GLU A 112 14.63 -10.40 -15.19
C GLU A 112 15.23 -9.01 -14.88
N ALA A 113 14.38 -7.99 -14.67
CA ALA A 113 14.84 -6.64 -14.36
C ALA A 113 15.55 -6.55 -12.99
N SER A 114 15.16 -7.39 -12.04
CA SER A 114 15.75 -7.49 -10.69
C SER A 114 16.93 -8.48 -10.62
N SER A 115 17.37 -9.04 -11.74
CA SER A 115 18.46 -10.02 -11.78
C SER A 115 19.80 -9.50 -11.20
N PRO A 116 20.23 -8.23 -11.43
CA PRO A 116 21.44 -7.68 -10.82
C PRO A 116 21.36 -7.64 -9.28
N THR A 117 20.21 -7.19 -8.73
CA THR A 117 19.94 -7.19 -7.29
C THR A 117 19.97 -8.58 -6.70
N ALA A 118 19.31 -9.55 -7.35
CA ALA A 118 19.31 -10.94 -6.91
C ALA A 118 20.72 -11.57 -6.94
N LEU A 119 21.56 -11.17 -7.89
CA LEU A 119 22.96 -11.59 -7.94
C LEU A 119 23.78 -11.01 -6.78
N ALA A 120 23.56 -9.73 -6.44
CA ALA A 120 24.19 -9.10 -5.28
C ALA A 120 23.81 -9.82 -3.97
N LEU A 121 22.54 -10.16 -3.78
CA LEU A 121 22.06 -10.93 -2.64
C LEU A 121 22.62 -12.36 -2.59
N ALA A 122 22.80 -13.01 -3.74
CA ALA A 122 23.43 -14.34 -3.81
C ALA A 122 24.90 -14.33 -3.33
N SER A 123 25.62 -13.22 -3.53
CA SER A 123 26.98 -13.04 -3.01
C SER A 123 27.03 -13.02 -1.48
N ALA A 124 25.90 -12.77 -0.81
CA ALA A 124 25.72 -12.86 0.64
C ALA A 124 25.20 -14.23 1.11
N GLY A 125 25.20 -15.24 0.25
CA GLY A 125 24.79 -16.62 0.59
C GLY A 125 23.31 -16.91 0.41
N VAL A 126 22.53 -16.03 -0.21
CA VAL A 126 21.11 -16.24 -0.51
C VAL A 126 20.98 -16.99 -1.83
N HIS A 127 20.22 -18.09 -1.85
CA HIS A 127 19.90 -18.79 -3.10
C HIS A 127 18.99 -17.92 -3.97
N ARG A 128 19.06 -18.09 -5.29
CA ARG A 128 18.21 -17.32 -6.22
C ARG A 128 17.67 -18.18 -7.36
N ALA A 129 16.50 -17.80 -7.86
CA ALA A 129 15.95 -18.28 -9.12
C ALA A 129 15.08 -17.19 -9.76
N SER A 130 15.09 -17.11 -11.08
CA SER A 130 14.23 -16.19 -11.82
C SER A 130 12.78 -16.72 -11.89
N PHE A 131 11.82 -15.86 -12.23
CA PHE A 131 10.45 -16.30 -12.53
C PHE A 131 10.41 -17.26 -13.72
N GLY A 132 11.36 -17.12 -14.68
CA GLY A 132 11.54 -18.09 -15.75
C GLY A 132 12.00 -19.45 -15.24
N ASP A 133 12.90 -19.50 -14.24
CA ASP A 133 13.29 -20.74 -13.58
C ASP A 133 12.10 -21.38 -12.86
N LEU A 134 11.25 -20.59 -12.16
CA LEU A 134 10.04 -21.10 -11.51
C LEU A 134 9.09 -21.74 -12.53
N ALA A 135 8.90 -21.12 -13.67
CA ALA A 135 8.09 -21.69 -14.77
C ALA A 135 8.69 -23.03 -15.26
N ALA A 136 10.02 -23.11 -15.39
CA ALA A 136 10.71 -24.32 -15.78
C ALA A 136 10.63 -25.42 -14.68
N TRP A 137 10.63 -25.05 -13.41
CA TRP A 137 10.43 -25.97 -12.29
C TRP A 137 9.02 -26.54 -12.29
N VAL A 138 7.99 -25.70 -12.45
CA VAL A 138 6.59 -26.11 -12.58
C VAL A 138 6.40 -27.09 -13.72
N ALA A 139 7.02 -26.85 -14.89
CA ALA A 139 6.89 -27.72 -16.07
C ALA A 139 7.43 -29.16 -15.82
N ARG A 140 8.40 -29.33 -14.91
CA ARG A 140 9.04 -30.64 -14.63
C ARG A 140 8.44 -31.35 -13.42
N ALA A 141 7.91 -30.60 -12.47
CA ALA A 141 7.42 -31.18 -11.22
C ALA A 141 6.05 -31.85 -11.39
N ALA A 142 5.82 -32.95 -10.67
CA ALA A 142 4.48 -33.51 -10.53
C ALA A 142 3.68 -32.71 -9.47
N PRO A 143 2.36 -32.50 -9.64
CA PRO A 143 1.59 -31.74 -8.65
C PRO A 143 1.46 -32.49 -7.32
N MET A 144 1.51 -31.77 -6.21
CA MET A 144 1.13 -32.32 -4.90
C MET A 144 -0.39 -32.49 -4.82
N SER A 145 -0.86 -33.60 -4.31
CA SER A 145 -2.28 -33.97 -4.32
C SER A 145 -3.11 -33.28 -3.21
N THR A 146 -2.50 -32.99 -2.08
CA THR A 146 -3.19 -32.48 -0.87
C THR A 146 -2.39 -31.36 -0.22
N ALA A 147 -3.06 -30.22 0.03
CA ALA A 147 -2.50 -29.17 0.85
C ALA A 147 -2.86 -29.41 2.33
N PRO A 148 -1.90 -29.26 3.26
CA PRO A 148 -2.20 -29.34 4.68
C PRO A 148 -3.00 -28.11 5.14
N ALA A 149 -3.80 -28.30 6.20
CA ALA A 149 -4.44 -27.16 6.87
C ALA A 149 -3.39 -26.25 7.51
N ARG A 150 -3.69 -24.97 7.61
CA ARG A 150 -2.86 -23.98 8.29
C ARG A 150 -3.50 -23.57 9.61
N CYS A 151 -2.68 -23.59 10.66
CA CYS A 151 -3.05 -22.99 11.94
C CYS A 151 -2.98 -21.45 11.81
N GLY A 152 -3.86 -20.75 12.53
CA GLY A 152 -3.91 -19.29 12.48
C GLY A 152 -2.61 -18.62 12.93
N THR A 153 -1.94 -19.18 13.92
CA THR A 153 -0.69 -18.64 14.50
C THR A 153 0.56 -18.90 13.67
N GLU A 154 0.49 -19.73 12.62
CA GLU A 154 1.63 -19.94 11.73
C GLU A 154 1.95 -18.67 10.94
N LEU A 155 3.25 -18.30 10.90
CA LEU A 155 3.73 -17.15 10.16
C LEU A 155 3.55 -17.39 8.65
N ALA A 156 2.91 -16.46 7.98
CA ALA A 156 2.61 -16.51 6.54
C ALA A 156 3.54 -15.63 5.72
N ALA A 157 3.73 -14.38 6.16
CA ALA A 157 4.54 -13.41 5.45
C ALA A 157 5.22 -12.41 6.42
N ILE A 158 6.31 -11.82 5.95
CA ILE A 158 6.98 -10.68 6.61
C ILE A 158 6.99 -9.52 5.63
N LEU A 159 6.28 -8.46 5.95
CA LEU A 159 6.29 -7.23 5.16
C LEU A 159 7.11 -6.15 5.87
N PHE A 160 7.88 -5.41 5.09
CA PHE A 160 8.66 -4.31 5.65
C PHE A 160 7.93 -2.98 5.50
N THR A 161 7.90 -2.21 6.59
CA THR A 161 7.36 -0.85 6.60
C THR A 161 8.50 0.17 6.68
N SER A 162 8.29 1.36 6.11
CA SER A 162 9.22 2.47 6.28
C SER A 162 9.18 2.93 7.74
N GLY A 163 10.15 2.52 8.53
CA GLY A 163 10.28 2.98 9.91
C GLY A 163 10.46 4.50 9.99
N SER A 164 10.01 5.11 11.09
CA SER A 164 10.19 6.55 11.36
C SER A 164 11.66 7.00 11.36
N THR A 165 12.57 6.06 11.49
CA THR A 165 14.04 6.27 11.50
C THR A 165 14.69 6.02 10.12
N GLY A 166 13.91 5.80 9.07
CA GLY A 166 14.42 5.47 7.73
C GLY A 166 14.85 4.01 7.54
N THR A 167 15.01 3.23 8.60
CA THR A 167 15.34 1.80 8.49
C THR A 167 14.04 0.98 8.40
N PRO A 168 13.88 0.14 7.35
CA PRO A 168 12.71 -0.72 7.23
C PRO A 168 12.54 -1.64 8.45
N ARG A 169 11.30 -1.76 8.94
CA ARG A 169 10.95 -2.64 10.07
C ARG A 169 10.12 -3.82 9.57
N PRO A 170 10.44 -5.06 9.98
CA PRO A 170 9.64 -6.23 9.63
C PRO A 170 8.33 -6.23 10.44
N VAL A 171 7.23 -6.54 9.76
CA VAL A 171 5.92 -6.84 10.36
C VAL A 171 5.59 -8.28 10.01
N GLU A 172 5.46 -9.11 11.02
CA GLU A 172 5.16 -10.52 10.89
C GLU A 172 3.64 -10.75 10.80
N LEU A 173 3.18 -11.27 9.67
CA LEU A 173 1.78 -11.54 9.42
C LEU A 173 1.52 -13.06 9.49
N THR A 174 0.68 -13.47 10.42
CA THR A 174 0.22 -14.86 10.51
C THR A 174 -0.89 -15.14 9.49
N HIS A 175 -1.18 -16.42 9.22
CA HIS A 175 -2.29 -16.79 8.34
C HIS A 175 -3.63 -16.27 8.84
N GLU A 176 -3.85 -16.23 10.15
CA GLU A 176 -5.09 -15.70 10.76
C GLU A 176 -5.22 -14.19 10.55
N VAL A 177 -4.15 -13.43 10.81
CA VAL A 177 -4.12 -11.97 10.63
C VAL A 177 -4.44 -11.60 9.17
N MET A 178 -3.83 -12.30 8.20
CA MET A 178 -4.10 -12.09 6.78
C MET A 178 -5.54 -12.44 6.41
N TRP A 179 -6.06 -13.53 6.94
CA TRP A 179 -7.44 -13.98 6.69
C TRP A 179 -8.47 -12.97 7.24
N TRP A 180 -8.26 -12.46 8.47
CA TRP A 180 -9.12 -11.45 9.05
C TRP A 180 -9.06 -10.11 8.31
N GLY A 181 -7.88 -9.71 7.84
CA GLY A 181 -7.74 -8.55 6.96
C GLY A 181 -8.60 -8.70 5.71
N SER A 182 -8.50 -9.84 5.01
CA SER A 182 -9.33 -10.16 3.85
C SER A 182 -10.82 -10.21 4.18
N THR A 183 -11.19 -10.77 5.33
CA THR A 183 -12.60 -10.83 5.80
C THR A 183 -13.14 -9.43 6.07
N ASN A 184 -12.37 -8.54 6.72
CA ASN A 184 -12.75 -7.14 6.89
C ASN A 184 -13.06 -6.47 5.56
N PHE A 185 -12.19 -6.64 4.54
CA PHE A 185 -12.43 -6.07 3.22
C PHE A 185 -13.66 -6.67 2.55
N ARG A 186 -13.84 -7.99 2.63
CA ARG A 186 -15.01 -8.67 2.05
C ARG A 186 -16.32 -8.10 2.59
N GLU A 187 -16.44 -7.97 3.88
CA GLU A 187 -17.65 -7.47 4.52
C GLU A 187 -17.77 -5.94 4.47
N GLY A 188 -16.65 -5.21 4.58
CA GLY A 188 -16.65 -3.75 4.50
C GLY A 188 -16.95 -3.20 3.11
N PHE A 189 -16.67 -3.95 2.05
CA PHE A 189 -16.97 -3.56 0.66
C PHE A 189 -18.16 -4.33 0.07
N ASP A 190 -18.71 -5.29 0.78
CA ASP A 190 -19.83 -6.14 0.34
C ASP A 190 -19.57 -6.73 -1.05
N TYR A 191 -18.54 -7.59 -1.18
CA TYR A 191 -18.23 -8.26 -2.45
C TYR A 191 -18.22 -9.78 -2.30
N ALA A 192 -18.58 -10.47 -3.38
CA ALA A 192 -18.43 -11.92 -3.49
C ALA A 192 -17.11 -12.24 -4.21
N PRO A 193 -16.14 -12.91 -3.57
CA PRO A 193 -14.84 -13.21 -4.19
C PRO A 193 -14.96 -13.90 -5.55
N THR A 194 -15.85 -14.87 -5.66
CA THR A 194 -16.04 -15.69 -6.87
C THR A 194 -16.50 -14.92 -8.09
N SER A 195 -17.16 -13.78 -7.95
CA SER A 195 -17.63 -12.93 -9.07
C SER A 195 -16.81 -11.66 -9.24
N SER A 196 -15.77 -11.49 -8.43
CA SER A 196 -14.94 -10.31 -8.47
C SER A 196 -13.71 -10.50 -9.37
N VAL A 197 -13.32 -9.40 -10.02
CA VAL A 197 -12.06 -9.28 -10.75
C VAL A 197 -11.26 -8.18 -10.08
N VAL A 198 -10.12 -8.53 -9.48
CA VAL A 198 -9.26 -7.57 -8.78
C VAL A 198 -8.06 -7.21 -9.63
N GLY A 199 -7.86 -5.91 -9.88
CA GLY A 199 -6.66 -5.36 -10.49
C GLY A 199 -5.60 -5.04 -9.42
N VAL A 200 -4.35 -5.39 -9.68
CA VAL A 200 -3.23 -5.11 -8.75
C VAL A 200 -2.23 -4.17 -9.41
N CYS A 201 -2.41 -2.87 -9.21
CA CYS A 201 -1.46 -1.83 -9.60
C CYS A 201 -0.58 -1.37 -8.43
N ALA A 202 -1.07 -1.46 -7.19
CA ALA A 202 -0.23 -1.23 -6.01
C ALA A 202 0.85 -2.31 -5.89
N PRO A 203 2.07 -1.97 -5.41
CA PRO A 203 3.17 -2.95 -5.33
C PRO A 203 2.80 -4.18 -4.50
N ALA A 204 3.08 -5.38 -5.03
CA ALA A 204 2.90 -6.65 -4.31
C ALA A 204 3.85 -6.80 -3.10
N SER A 205 4.83 -5.89 -2.96
CA SER A 205 5.67 -5.77 -1.76
C SER A 205 4.99 -5.02 -0.60
N HIS A 206 3.78 -4.50 -0.81
CA HIS A 206 2.97 -3.80 0.18
C HIS A 206 1.67 -4.54 0.47
N ILE A 207 1.15 -4.33 1.69
CA ILE A 207 -0.08 -5.00 2.14
C ILE A 207 -1.26 -4.75 1.19
N GLY A 208 -1.40 -3.54 0.63
CA GLY A 208 -2.50 -3.19 -0.28
C GLY A 208 -2.47 -3.91 -1.63
N GLY A 209 -1.27 -4.28 -2.13
CA GLY A 209 -1.12 -5.11 -3.33
C GLY A 209 -1.04 -6.60 -3.00
N PHE A 210 -0.37 -6.96 -1.90
CA PHE A 210 -0.06 -8.34 -1.56
C PHE A 210 -1.25 -9.14 -1.03
N ASN A 211 -1.98 -8.60 -0.05
CA ASN A 211 -3.09 -9.29 0.60
C ASN A 211 -4.43 -8.61 0.27
N GLY A 212 -5.02 -7.92 1.20
CA GLY A 212 -6.27 -7.22 1.04
C GLY A 212 -7.30 -8.02 0.24
N THR A 213 -7.78 -7.41 -0.83
CA THR A 213 -8.74 -8.04 -1.74
C THR A 213 -8.11 -9.04 -2.70
N SER A 214 -6.81 -8.93 -3.01
CA SER A 214 -6.14 -9.73 -4.04
C SER A 214 -6.09 -11.22 -3.69
N MET A 215 -5.58 -11.56 -2.52
CA MET A 215 -5.49 -12.96 -2.07
C MET A 215 -6.88 -13.57 -1.85
N ASP A 216 -7.80 -12.81 -1.27
CA ASP A 216 -9.15 -13.27 -1.01
C ASP A 216 -9.90 -13.64 -2.30
N VAL A 217 -9.91 -12.71 -3.27
CA VAL A 217 -10.57 -12.93 -4.56
C VAL A 217 -9.96 -14.13 -5.28
N TRP A 218 -8.64 -14.15 -5.41
CA TRP A 218 -7.97 -15.19 -6.16
C TRP A 218 -8.13 -16.59 -5.56
N THR A 219 -7.85 -16.75 -4.28
CA THR A 219 -7.89 -18.07 -3.64
C THR A 219 -9.29 -18.64 -3.51
N HIS A 220 -10.33 -17.79 -3.56
CA HIS A 220 -11.73 -18.23 -3.56
C HIS A 220 -12.36 -18.38 -4.95
N GLY A 221 -11.57 -18.26 -6.03
CA GLY A 221 -11.99 -18.56 -7.39
C GLY A 221 -12.55 -17.39 -8.20
N GLY A 222 -12.24 -16.16 -7.78
CA GLY A 222 -12.34 -14.97 -8.61
C GLY A 222 -11.08 -14.75 -9.44
N THR A 223 -10.99 -13.63 -10.13
CA THR A 223 -9.90 -13.31 -11.04
C THR A 223 -8.98 -12.26 -10.43
N LEU A 224 -7.68 -12.50 -10.47
CA LEU A 224 -6.63 -11.55 -10.14
C LEU A 224 -5.88 -11.15 -11.42
N VAL A 225 -5.80 -9.85 -11.68
CA VAL A 225 -5.09 -9.27 -12.83
C VAL A 225 -3.91 -8.47 -12.34
N THR A 226 -2.69 -8.91 -12.61
CA THR A 226 -1.48 -8.17 -12.26
C THR A 226 -1.17 -7.11 -13.30
N LEU A 227 -0.92 -5.88 -12.84
CA LEU A 227 -0.70 -4.67 -13.64
C LEU A 227 0.74 -4.17 -13.43
N GLY A 228 1.70 -5.06 -13.58
CA GLY A 228 3.13 -4.81 -13.33
C GLY A 228 3.86 -4.31 -14.57
N PHE A 229 3.40 -3.23 -15.18
CA PHE A 229 4.05 -2.67 -16.36
C PHE A 229 5.50 -2.27 -16.04
N PRO A 230 6.47 -2.66 -16.88
CA PRO A 230 7.87 -2.33 -16.67
C PRO A 230 8.12 -0.83 -16.90
N GLY A 231 9.05 -0.26 -16.14
CA GLY A 231 9.44 1.15 -16.28
C GLY A 231 8.58 2.11 -15.46
N SER A 232 8.15 3.23 -16.06
CA SER A 232 7.24 4.20 -15.44
C SER A 232 5.81 3.66 -15.36
N PHE A 233 4.98 4.23 -14.48
CA PHE A 233 3.57 3.87 -14.40
C PHE A 233 2.85 4.11 -15.73
N ASP A 234 2.19 3.09 -16.25
CA ASP A 234 1.44 3.11 -17.51
C ASP A 234 -0.07 3.23 -17.23
N ALA A 235 -0.55 4.47 -17.18
CA ALA A 235 -1.97 4.75 -16.93
C ALA A 235 -2.86 4.20 -18.05
N ARG A 236 -2.45 4.32 -19.33
CA ARG A 236 -3.19 3.79 -20.47
C ARG A 236 -3.32 2.28 -20.40
N GLY A 237 -2.21 1.57 -20.15
CA GLY A 237 -2.23 0.12 -19.98
C GLY A 237 -3.14 -0.33 -18.85
N VAL A 238 -3.23 0.42 -17.74
CA VAL A 238 -4.17 0.11 -16.64
C VAL A 238 -5.61 0.32 -17.08
N LEU A 239 -5.94 1.43 -17.77
CA LEU A 239 -7.30 1.68 -18.27
C LEU A 239 -7.75 0.61 -19.28
N ASP A 240 -6.86 0.23 -20.19
CA ASP A 240 -7.14 -0.83 -21.17
C ASP A 240 -7.35 -2.19 -20.49
N ALA A 241 -6.60 -2.49 -19.44
CA ALA A 241 -6.78 -3.71 -18.64
C ALA A 241 -8.11 -3.71 -17.88
N ILE A 242 -8.55 -2.55 -17.33
CA ILE A 242 -9.86 -2.40 -16.68
C ILE A 242 -10.97 -2.80 -17.68
N ALA A 243 -10.94 -2.20 -18.87
CA ALA A 243 -11.92 -2.48 -19.91
C ALA A 243 -11.86 -3.93 -20.42
N ARG A 244 -10.64 -4.44 -20.69
CA ARG A 244 -10.42 -5.76 -21.27
C ARG A 244 -10.84 -6.90 -20.35
N TYR A 245 -10.45 -6.83 -19.08
CA TYR A 245 -10.65 -7.92 -18.12
C TYR A 245 -11.85 -7.70 -17.20
N GLY A 246 -12.55 -6.57 -17.33
CA GLY A 246 -13.70 -6.25 -16.50
C GLY A 246 -13.33 -6.10 -15.02
N ILE A 247 -12.23 -5.40 -14.72
CA ILE A 247 -11.76 -5.21 -13.34
C ILE A 247 -12.84 -4.52 -12.52
N THR A 248 -13.33 -5.21 -11.46
CA THR A 248 -14.43 -4.72 -10.64
C THR A 248 -13.94 -3.92 -9.42
N MET A 249 -12.73 -4.23 -8.95
CA MET A 249 -12.10 -3.51 -7.84
C MET A 249 -10.59 -3.42 -8.01
N MET A 250 -10.02 -2.33 -7.51
CA MET A 250 -8.58 -2.11 -7.52
C MET A 250 -8.21 -1.12 -6.41
N PHE A 251 -7.19 -1.46 -5.64
CA PHE A 251 -6.59 -0.54 -4.67
C PHE A 251 -5.50 0.31 -5.34
N ALA A 252 -5.57 1.62 -5.16
CA ALA A 252 -4.58 2.55 -5.68
C ALA A 252 -4.30 3.68 -4.68
N VAL A 253 -3.11 4.25 -4.73
CA VAL A 253 -2.77 5.47 -4.00
C VAL A 253 -3.28 6.70 -4.76
N PRO A 254 -3.53 7.84 -4.09
CA PRO A 254 -4.07 9.05 -4.73
C PRO A 254 -3.34 9.49 -5.99
N ALA A 255 -2.00 9.41 -6.02
CA ALA A 255 -1.21 9.78 -7.20
C ALA A 255 -1.51 8.90 -8.43
N ILE A 256 -1.66 7.59 -8.23
CA ILE A 256 -2.04 6.65 -9.31
C ILE A 256 -3.45 6.99 -9.83
N VAL A 257 -4.41 7.22 -8.91
CA VAL A 257 -5.78 7.55 -9.30
C VAL A 257 -5.83 8.85 -10.09
N ARG A 258 -5.06 9.86 -9.69
CA ARG A 258 -4.96 11.13 -10.44
C ARG A 258 -4.48 10.89 -11.86
N ALA A 259 -3.39 10.14 -12.03
CA ALA A 259 -2.86 9.81 -13.36
C ALA A 259 -3.86 9.03 -14.23
N LEU A 260 -4.64 8.11 -13.61
CA LEU A 260 -5.70 7.38 -14.33
C LEU A 260 -6.86 8.30 -14.77
N VAL A 261 -7.28 9.23 -13.91
CA VAL A 261 -8.34 10.20 -14.24
C VAL A 261 -7.88 11.13 -15.36
N GLU A 262 -6.67 11.68 -15.26
CA GLU A 262 -6.09 12.57 -16.29
C GLU A 262 -5.97 11.85 -17.65
N GLU A 263 -5.48 10.61 -17.66
CA GLU A 263 -5.37 9.80 -18.88
C GLU A 263 -6.74 9.46 -19.48
N TYR A 264 -7.72 9.16 -18.62
CA TYR A 264 -9.10 8.90 -19.05
C TYR A 264 -9.76 10.17 -19.66
N GLU A 265 -9.59 11.33 -19.02
CA GLU A 265 -10.10 12.61 -19.54
C GLU A 265 -9.46 12.97 -20.89
N ALA A 266 -8.19 12.59 -21.12
CA ALA A 266 -7.48 12.83 -22.37
C ALA A 266 -7.83 11.86 -23.50
N GLY A 267 -7.99 10.56 -23.20
CA GLY A 267 -8.10 9.49 -24.21
C GLY A 267 -9.35 8.63 -24.11
N GLY A 268 -10.22 8.85 -23.13
CA GLY A 268 -11.39 8.01 -22.87
C GLY A 268 -11.04 6.60 -22.43
N GLY A 269 -12.04 5.71 -22.47
CA GLY A 269 -11.92 4.31 -22.08
C GLY A 269 -13.27 3.79 -21.57
N ASP A 270 -13.26 2.59 -20.97
CA ASP A 270 -14.41 2.03 -20.29
C ASP A 270 -14.06 1.70 -18.84
N LEU A 271 -14.62 2.47 -17.91
CA LEU A 271 -14.46 2.30 -16.46
C LEU A 271 -15.71 1.67 -15.81
N SER A 272 -16.71 1.28 -16.58
CA SER A 272 -18.03 0.83 -16.08
C SER A 272 -17.93 -0.41 -15.18
N SER A 273 -16.94 -1.25 -15.39
CA SER A 273 -16.68 -2.43 -14.54
C SER A 273 -16.06 -2.10 -13.20
N TRP A 274 -15.32 -0.96 -13.07
CA TRP A 274 -14.58 -0.60 -11.87
C TRP A 274 -15.51 0.02 -10.81
N VAL A 275 -16.34 -0.80 -10.21
CA VAL A 275 -17.38 -0.40 -9.26
C VAL A 275 -16.88 -0.18 -7.85
N ARG A 276 -15.66 -0.64 -7.52
CA ARG A 276 -15.01 -0.46 -6.22
C ARG A 276 -13.61 0.12 -6.39
N PRO A 277 -13.49 1.43 -6.67
CA PRO A 277 -12.20 2.13 -6.67
C PRO A 277 -11.76 2.39 -5.22
N LEU A 278 -10.83 1.56 -4.73
CA LEU A 278 -10.30 1.64 -3.36
C LEU A 278 -9.10 2.57 -3.33
N ILE A 279 -9.17 3.63 -2.53
CA ILE A 279 -8.11 4.63 -2.42
C ILE A 279 -7.59 4.63 -0.99
N GLY A 280 -6.28 4.57 -0.83
CA GLY A 280 -5.68 4.62 0.50
C GLY A 280 -4.16 4.78 0.43
N GLY A 281 -3.52 4.65 1.60
CA GLY A 281 -2.07 4.79 1.72
C GLY A 281 -1.60 6.24 1.80
N ASP A 282 -2.44 7.20 1.45
CA ASP A 282 -2.25 8.64 1.64
C ASP A 282 -3.61 9.33 1.71
N ALA A 283 -3.63 10.63 2.00
CA ALA A 283 -4.85 11.41 2.14
C ALA A 283 -5.60 11.56 0.80
N MET A 284 -6.87 11.19 0.79
CA MET A 284 -7.77 11.47 -0.33
C MET A 284 -8.29 12.90 -0.22
N THR A 285 -7.89 13.77 -1.16
CA THR A 285 -8.38 15.16 -1.21
C THR A 285 -9.79 15.25 -1.77
N ALA A 286 -10.52 16.30 -1.41
CA ALA A 286 -11.85 16.56 -1.95
C ALA A 286 -11.83 16.72 -3.49
N ASP A 287 -10.79 17.38 -4.01
CA ASP A 287 -10.62 17.61 -5.46
C ASP A 287 -10.42 16.29 -6.22
N LEU A 288 -9.64 15.35 -5.65
CA LEU A 288 -9.47 14.03 -6.26
C LEU A 288 -10.79 13.24 -6.24
N ALA A 289 -11.52 13.29 -5.12
CA ALA A 289 -12.83 12.64 -5.02
C ALA A 289 -13.82 13.22 -6.04
N GLU A 290 -13.79 14.53 -6.30
CA GLU A 290 -14.61 15.19 -7.31
C GLU A 290 -14.17 14.81 -8.73
N ALA A 291 -12.86 14.79 -9.00
CA ALA A 291 -12.31 14.35 -10.28
C ALA A 291 -12.74 12.91 -10.62
N MET A 292 -12.71 12.01 -9.65
CA MET A 292 -13.20 10.65 -9.81
C MET A 292 -14.70 10.60 -10.15
N ARG A 293 -15.52 11.41 -9.46
CA ARG A 293 -16.97 11.45 -9.75
C ARG A 293 -17.28 11.97 -11.15
N ARG A 294 -16.49 12.92 -11.66
CA ARG A 294 -16.64 13.43 -13.04
C ARG A 294 -16.46 12.32 -14.08
N VAL A 295 -15.60 11.35 -13.81
CA VAL A 295 -15.38 10.18 -14.70
C VAL A 295 -16.24 8.96 -14.33
N GLY A 296 -17.26 9.14 -13.48
CA GLY A 296 -18.24 8.13 -13.11
C GLY A 296 -17.79 7.17 -11.99
N LEU A 297 -16.66 7.42 -11.33
CA LEU A 297 -16.16 6.60 -10.24
C LEU A 297 -16.65 7.11 -8.88
N SER A 298 -17.11 6.20 -8.03
CA SER A 298 -17.49 6.47 -6.65
C SER A 298 -16.38 6.03 -5.69
N PRO A 299 -15.53 6.96 -5.20
CA PRO A 299 -14.35 6.60 -4.42
C PRO A 299 -14.71 5.91 -3.10
N ILE A 300 -13.97 4.87 -2.76
CA ILE A 300 -13.99 4.22 -1.45
C ILE A 300 -12.65 4.51 -0.78
N HIS A 301 -12.67 5.31 0.29
CA HIS A 301 -11.45 5.63 1.03
C HIS A 301 -11.17 4.56 2.09
N VAL A 302 -9.92 4.11 2.14
CA VAL A 302 -9.43 3.10 3.09
C VAL A 302 -8.24 3.68 3.84
N TRP A 303 -8.33 3.69 5.17
CA TRP A 303 -7.19 3.92 6.03
C TRP A 303 -6.80 2.60 6.70
N GLY A 304 -5.52 2.33 6.73
CA GLY A 304 -4.95 1.16 7.38
C GLY A 304 -3.44 1.12 7.18
N MET A 305 -2.82 0.17 7.83
CA MET A 305 -1.37 -0.02 7.83
C MET A 305 -1.04 -1.51 7.74
N THR A 306 0.23 -1.86 7.58
CA THR A 306 0.64 -3.26 7.49
C THR A 306 0.22 -4.05 8.74
N GLU A 307 0.35 -3.43 9.90
CA GLU A 307 0.01 -4.01 11.19
C GLU A 307 -1.50 -4.26 11.36
N THR A 308 -2.37 -3.59 10.59
CA THR A 308 -3.82 -3.88 10.54
C THR A 308 -4.21 -4.79 9.38
N SER A 309 -3.23 -5.43 8.74
CA SER A 309 -3.42 -6.17 7.47
C SER A 309 -4.12 -5.33 6.38
N GLY A 310 -3.94 -4.00 6.43
CA GLY A 310 -4.53 -3.01 5.54
C GLY A 310 -5.91 -2.49 5.95
N ALA A 311 -6.59 -3.13 6.89
CA ALA A 311 -7.97 -2.82 7.29
C ALA A 311 -8.02 -2.07 8.62
N GLY A 312 -8.14 -0.75 8.59
CA GLY A 312 -8.39 0.09 9.76
C GLY A 312 -9.80 0.70 9.70
N THR A 313 -10.01 1.66 8.79
CA THR A 313 -11.32 2.29 8.55
C THR A 313 -11.67 2.33 7.07
N VAL A 314 -12.95 2.51 6.79
CA VAL A 314 -13.50 2.60 5.44
C VAL A 314 -14.55 3.71 5.34
N ALA A 315 -14.46 4.50 4.28
CA ALA A 315 -15.49 5.44 3.89
C ALA A 315 -16.04 5.03 2.53
N THR A 316 -17.21 4.39 2.52
CA THR A 316 -17.95 4.05 1.31
C THR A 316 -18.98 5.14 0.98
N PRO A 317 -19.44 5.26 -0.27
CA PRO A 317 -20.55 6.15 -0.61
C PRO A 317 -21.81 5.87 0.21
N GLN A 318 -22.05 4.61 0.58
CA GLN A 318 -23.24 4.16 1.33
C GLN A 318 -23.22 4.56 2.81
N CYS A 319 -22.04 4.70 3.43
CA CYS A 319 -21.94 5.09 4.84
C CYS A 319 -22.22 6.58 5.09
N GLY A 320 -22.31 7.39 4.03
CA GLY A 320 -22.57 8.83 4.13
C GLY A 320 -21.40 9.65 4.70
N ALA A 321 -20.20 9.09 4.73
CA ALA A 321 -19.03 9.77 5.24
C ALA A 321 -18.67 11.01 4.39
N PRO A 322 -18.38 12.17 5.02
CA PRO A 322 -17.95 13.34 4.29
C PRO A 322 -16.62 13.09 3.59
N ALA A 323 -16.43 13.75 2.43
CA ALA A 323 -15.19 13.65 1.69
C ALA A 323 -13.99 14.08 2.57
N GLY A 324 -12.92 13.28 2.54
CA GLY A 324 -11.73 13.54 3.36
C GLY A 324 -11.80 12.99 4.79
N SER A 325 -12.93 12.40 5.22
CA SER A 325 -12.94 11.64 6.47
C SER A 325 -12.34 10.25 6.29
N LEU A 326 -11.92 9.64 7.40
CA LEU A 326 -11.46 8.24 7.42
C LEU A 326 -12.63 7.24 7.42
N GLY A 327 -13.89 7.72 7.55
CA GLY A 327 -15.08 6.88 7.59
C GLY A 327 -15.29 6.20 8.96
N VAL A 328 -15.65 4.92 8.91
CA VAL A 328 -15.95 4.08 10.08
C VAL A 328 -14.95 2.91 10.17
N PRO A 329 -14.72 2.33 11.36
CA PRO A 329 -13.92 1.11 11.48
C PRO A 329 -14.48 -0.01 10.60
N PHE A 330 -13.59 -0.87 10.10
CA PHE A 330 -14.01 -2.12 9.47
C PHE A 330 -14.73 -3.03 10.47
N PRO A 331 -15.57 -4.00 10.03
CA PRO A 331 -16.46 -4.78 10.88
C PRO A 331 -15.80 -5.46 12.09
N TYR A 332 -14.55 -5.91 11.95
CA TYR A 332 -13.82 -6.61 13.01
C TYR A 332 -12.64 -5.77 13.55
N VAL A 333 -12.78 -4.46 13.53
CA VAL A 333 -11.79 -3.51 14.07
C VAL A 333 -12.47 -2.63 15.13
N ASP A 334 -12.02 -2.74 16.37
CA ASP A 334 -12.29 -1.75 17.39
C ASP A 334 -11.33 -0.57 17.23
N LEU A 335 -11.83 0.65 17.34
CA LEU A 335 -11.04 1.87 17.19
C LEU A 335 -11.43 2.91 18.25
N VAL A 336 -10.42 3.50 18.88
CA VAL A 336 -10.56 4.65 19.78
C VAL A 336 -9.58 5.74 19.40
N VAL A 337 -9.89 6.99 19.74
CA VAL A 337 -8.98 8.13 19.60
C VAL A 337 -8.56 8.56 21.01
N MET A 338 -7.28 8.40 21.34
CA MET A 338 -6.76 8.59 22.69
C MET A 338 -6.03 9.93 22.79
N ALA A 339 -6.50 10.83 23.66
CA ALA A 339 -5.82 12.08 23.97
C ALA A 339 -4.63 11.86 24.90
N SER A 340 -4.70 10.85 25.77
CA SER A 340 -3.60 10.35 26.62
C SER A 340 -3.78 8.83 26.78
N PRO A 341 -2.77 8.10 27.30
CA PRO A 341 -2.89 6.66 27.52
C PRO A 341 -4.11 6.23 28.39
N GLU A 342 -4.64 7.12 29.20
CA GLU A 342 -5.74 6.84 30.13
C GLU A 342 -7.07 7.47 29.73
N ARG A 343 -7.11 8.28 28.64
CA ARG A 343 -8.29 9.07 28.32
C ARG A 343 -8.56 9.16 26.81
N GLU A 344 -9.77 8.84 26.42
CA GLU A 344 -10.26 9.10 25.06
C GLU A 344 -10.37 10.61 24.78
N ALA A 345 -10.13 11.00 23.53
CA ALA A 345 -10.31 12.36 23.05
C ALA A 345 -11.81 12.73 22.95
N GLY A 346 -12.15 13.92 23.38
CA GLY A 346 -13.46 14.50 23.17
C GLY A 346 -13.72 14.88 21.71
N VAL A 347 -14.97 15.34 21.45
CA VAL A 347 -15.34 15.84 20.11
C VAL A 347 -14.48 17.05 19.75
N GLY A 348 -13.82 17.00 18.58
CA GLY A 348 -12.90 18.03 18.09
C GLY A 348 -11.51 18.01 18.74
N GLU A 349 -11.32 17.21 19.79
CA GLU A 349 -10.02 17.06 20.43
C GLU A 349 -9.12 16.11 19.63
N MET A 350 -7.86 16.45 19.45
CA MET A 350 -6.86 15.62 18.78
C MET A 350 -6.39 14.50 19.71
N GLY A 351 -6.30 13.28 19.17
CA GLY A 351 -5.73 12.14 19.85
C GLY A 351 -5.11 11.13 18.88
N GLU A 352 -4.37 10.17 19.42
CA GLU A 352 -3.79 9.06 18.67
C GLU A 352 -4.86 8.00 18.38
N ILE A 353 -4.92 7.54 17.14
CA ILE A 353 -5.77 6.39 16.78
C ILE A 353 -5.15 5.12 17.37
N TRP A 354 -5.92 4.42 18.18
CA TRP A 354 -5.58 3.09 18.65
C TRP A 354 -6.57 2.09 18.09
N VAL A 355 -6.08 0.94 17.65
CA VAL A 355 -6.91 -0.11 17.06
C VAL A 355 -6.60 -1.46 17.67
N ARG A 356 -7.62 -2.33 17.69
CA ARG A 356 -7.48 -3.75 18.01
C ARG A 356 -8.43 -4.59 17.18
N GLY A 357 -8.16 -5.88 17.09
CA GLY A 357 -9.00 -6.84 16.39
C GLY A 357 -8.20 -8.05 15.95
N PRO A 358 -8.86 -9.11 15.48
CA PRO A 358 -8.17 -10.34 15.10
C PRO A 358 -7.26 -10.19 13.87
N GLY A 359 -7.47 -9.14 13.05
CA GLY A 359 -6.60 -8.78 11.90
C GLY A 359 -5.48 -7.79 12.25
N VAL A 360 -5.27 -7.48 13.53
CA VAL A 360 -4.29 -6.50 14.00
C VAL A 360 -3.08 -7.19 14.63
N VAL A 361 -1.89 -6.85 14.15
CA VAL A 361 -0.61 -7.31 14.73
C VAL A 361 -0.24 -6.39 15.88
N THR A 362 -0.30 -6.88 17.10
CA THR A 362 0.13 -6.16 18.28
C THR A 362 0.62 -7.12 19.34
N GLY A 363 1.59 -6.68 20.15
CA GLY A 363 2.03 -7.39 21.36
C GLY A 363 1.27 -6.94 22.63
N GLU A 364 0.37 -5.96 22.48
CA GLU A 364 -0.40 -5.35 23.56
C GLU A 364 -1.91 -5.49 23.27
N GLU A 365 -2.77 -5.03 24.18
CA GLU A 365 -4.22 -5.06 23.96
C GLU A 365 -4.63 -4.15 22.79
N TRP A 366 -3.98 -3.01 22.63
CA TRP A 366 -4.22 -2.03 21.57
C TRP A 366 -2.94 -1.78 20.77
N LEU A 367 -3.08 -1.72 19.46
CA LEU A 367 -2.04 -1.19 18.58
C LEU A 367 -2.10 0.34 18.59
N ARG A 368 -1.03 0.97 19.03
CA ARG A 368 -0.82 2.41 18.90
C ARG A 368 -0.29 2.70 17.50
N THR A 369 -1.10 3.40 16.69
CA THR A 369 -0.80 3.55 15.25
C THR A 369 0.21 4.64 14.94
N GLY A 370 0.37 5.59 15.86
CA GLY A 370 1.11 6.83 15.63
C GLY A 370 0.39 7.81 14.70
N ASP A 371 -0.79 7.50 14.22
CA ASP A 371 -1.63 8.39 13.44
C ASP A 371 -2.55 9.20 14.37
N LEU A 372 -2.60 10.52 14.15
CA LEU A 372 -3.41 11.45 14.93
C LEU A 372 -4.68 11.80 14.17
N ALA A 373 -5.81 11.81 14.88
CA ALA A 373 -7.10 12.19 14.32
C ALA A 373 -7.90 13.05 15.31
N THR A 374 -8.93 13.69 14.79
CA THR A 374 -10.04 14.26 15.55
C THR A 374 -11.33 13.51 15.20
N ARG A 375 -12.30 13.52 16.14
CA ARG A 375 -13.66 13.04 15.87
C ARG A 375 -14.60 14.22 15.87
N ASP A 376 -15.39 14.38 14.81
CA ASP A 376 -16.39 15.46 14.76
C ASP A 376 -17.67 15.10 15.55
N ALA A 377 -18.62 16.06 15.62
CA ALA A 377 -19.87 15.89 16.35
C ALA A 377 -20.79 14.76 15.81
N ASN A 378 -20.57 14.32 14.56
CA ASN A 378 -21.29 13.23 13.93
C ASN A 378 -20.57 11.88 14.09
N GLY A 379 -19.39 11.89 14.73
CA GLY A 379 -18.56 10.71 14.95
C GLY A 379 -17.57 10.38 13.84
N TRP A 380 -17.49 11.19 12.78
CA TRP A 380 -16.54 10.99 11.68
C TRP A 380 -15.12 11.30 12.11
N LEU A 381 -14.19 10.44 11.68
CA LEU A 381 -12.78 10.61 11.97
C LEU A 381 -12.11 11.44 10.86
N HIS A 382 -11.28 12.39 11.26
CA HIS A 382 -10.52 13.25 10.36
C HIS A 382 -9.04 13.14 10.70
N MET A 383 -8.22 12.72 9.73
CA MET A 383 -6.78 12.63 9.88
C MET A 383 -6.18 14.01 10.15
N VAL A 384 -5.36 14.11 11.18
CA VAL A 384 -4.55 15.29 11.49
C VAL A 384 -3.14 15.12 10.93
N GLY A 385 -2.53 13.96 11.16
CA GLY A 385 -1.18 13.66 10.70
C GLY A 385 -0.56 12.50 11.48
N ARG A 386 0.78 12.40 11.41
CA ARG A 386 1.53 11.41 12.19
C ARG A 386 2.22 12.04 13.37
N ALA A 387 2.13 11.43 14.54
CA ALA A 387 2.69 11.96 15.79
C ALA A 387 4.18 12.32 15.66
N HIS A 388 4.98 11.46 15.01
CA HIS A 388 6.40 11.68 14.80
C HIS A 388 6.74 12.71 13.69
N ARG A 389 5.76 13.14 12.89
CA ARG A 389 5.92 14.17 11.85
C ARG A 389 5.41 15.54 12.29
N MET A 390 4.75 15.62 13.45
CA MET A 390 4.34 16.93 13.98
C MET A 390 5.55 17.83 14.18
N ILE A 391 5.46 19.05 13.68
CA ILE A 391 6.52 20.05 13.79
C ILE A 391 6.28 20.83 15.07
N ASN A 392 7.25 20.81 15.98
CA ASN A 392 7.17 21.59 17.21
C ASN A 392 7.90 22.93 17.03
N THR A 393 7.15 23.99 16.77
CA THR A 393 7.70 25.35 16.60
C THR A 393 7.33 26.21 17.80
N ALA A 394 8.30 26.55 18.62
CA ALA A 394 8.14 27.34 19.86
C ALA A 394 7.10 26.78 20.86
N GLY A 395 6.93 25.47 20.92
CA GLY A 395 5.96 24.81 21.78
C GLY A 395 4.58 24.58 21.13
N GLU A 396 4.35 25.12 19.94
CA GLU A 396 3.13 24.88 19.16
C GLU A 396 3.34 23.72 18.20
N LEU A 397 2.35 22.82 18.13
CA LEU A 397 2.38 21.65 17.25
C LEU A 397 1.72 21.99 15.91
N VAL A 398 2.49 21.88 14.83
CA VAL A 398 2.03 22.08 13.46
C VAL A 398 1.89 20.72 12.76
N ALA A 399 0.73 20.49 12.17
CA ALA A 399 0.48 19.31 11.35
C ALA A 399 0.89 19.59 9.90
N PRO A 400 1.94 18.96 9.35
CA PRO A 400 2.36 19.15 7.96
C PRO A 400 1.21 19.06 6.94
N PRO A 401 0.29 18.08 7.03
CA PRO A 401 -0.82 17.99 6.08
C PRO A 401 -1.76 19.20 6.06
N SER A 402 -1.89 19.93 7.16
CA SER A 402 -2.69 21.16 7.21
C SER A 402 -2.04 22.25 6.36
N VAL A 403 -0.75 22.46 6.53
CA VAL A 403 0.03 23.46 5.78
C VAL A 403 0.14 23.06 4.30
N GLU A 404 0.39 21.79 4.00
CA GLU A 404 0.42 21.26 2.63
C GLU A 404 -0.91 21.51 1.89
N ARG A 405 -2.03 21.28 2.55
CA ARG A 405 -3.36 21.55 1.99
C ARG A 405 -3.56 23.03 1.70
N ALA A 406 -3.17 23.90 2.63
CA ALA A 406 -3.25 25.34 2.43
C ALA A 406 -2.37 25.80 1.26
N LEU A 407 -1.14 25.29 1.15
CA LEU A 407 -0.25 25.59 0.02
C LEU A 407 -0.84 25.15 -1.32
N ARG A 408 -1.42 23.96 -1.40
CA ARG A 408 -2.08 23.45 -2.62
C ARG A 408 -3.35 24.21 -3.01
N SER A 409 -3.95 24.99 -2.10
CA SER A 409 -5.09 25.86 -2.45
C SER A 409 -4.70 27.09 -3.25
N LEU A 410 -3.41 27.40 -3.35
CA LEU A 410 -2.92 28.51 -4.14
C LEU A 410 -2.78 28.13 -5.62
N ASP A 411 -3.32 28.93 -6.53
CA ASP A 411 -3.23 28.73 -7.99
C ASP A 411 -1.79 28.56 -8.52
N THR A 412 -0.81 29.01 -7.75
CA THR A 412 0.62 28.97 -8.12
C THR A 412 1.31 27.68 -7.67
N VAL A 413 0.67 26.84 -6.87
CA VAL A 413 1.23 25.60 -6.30
C VAL A 413 0.49 24.40 -6.89
N SER A 414 1.23 23.48 -7.49
CA SER A 414 0.70 22.20 -7.96
C SER A 414 0.77 21.14 -6.85
N ASP A 415 1.88 21.11 -6.11
CA ASP A 415 2.06 20.19 -4.98
C ASP A 415 3.01 20.78 -3.95
N ALA A 416 2.96 20.26 -2.71
CA ALA A 416 3.81 20.70 -1.61
C ALA A 416 4.08 19.55 -0.63
N LEU A 417 5.30 19.55 -0.07
CA LEU A 417 5.70 18.66 1.01
C LEU A 417 6.31 19.47 2.16
N VAL A 418 5.70 19.38 3.34
CA VAL A 418 6.08 20.18 4.51
C VAL A 418 6.87 19.33 5.51
N VAL A 419 7.97 19.90 6.00
CA VAL A 419 8.86 19.29 6.98
C VAL A 419 9.27 20.29 8.06
N GLY A 420 9.63 19.77 9.24
CA GLY A 420 10.29 20.55 10.30
C GLY A 420 11.79 20.57 10.09
N LEU A 421 12.39 21.74 10.03
CA LEU A 421 13.84 21.88 10.05
C LEU A 421 14.29 22.38 11.43
N PRO A 422 15.43 21.89 11.96
CA PRO A 422 15.99 22.41 13.21
C PRO A 422 16.24 23.91 13.13
N ASP A 423 15.94 24.63 14.22
CA ASP A 423 16.16 26.06 14.36
C ASP A 423 16.51 26.41 15.80
N GLU A 424 17.56 27.21 16.01
CA GLU A 424 18.07 27.56 17.34
C GLU A 424 17.07 28.37 18.19
N ARG A 425 16.22 29.18 17.53
CA ARG A 425 15.25 30.07 18.19
C ARG A 425 13.90 29.38 18.44
N TRP A 426 13.45 28.55 17.49
CA TRP A 426 12.10 28.02 17.47
C TRP A 426 12.02 26.51 17.77
N GLY A 427 13.19 25.87 18.01
CA GLY A 427 13.32 24.40 18.07
C GLY A 427 13.21 23.79 16.68
N GLN A 428 12.07 24.01 16.02
CA GLN A 428 11.87 23.69 14.60
C GLN A 428 11.16 24.85 13.89
N ILE A 429 11.42 24.98 12.60
CA ILE A 429 10.67 25.86 11.68
C ILE A 429 9.90 25.02 10.65
N VAL A 430 8.77 25.55 10.20
CA VAL A 430 7.99 24.97 9.12
C VAL A 430 8.66 25.32 7.79
N ALA A 431 9.06 24.29 7.04
CA ALA A 431 9.68 24.42 5.73
C ALA A 431 8.89 23.61 4.67
N ALA A 432 8.84 24.08 3.44
CA ALA A 432 8.08 23.44 2.38
C ALA A 432 8.88 23.29 1.08
N LEU A 433 8.88 22.09 0.51
CA LEU A 433 9.17 21.91 -0.92
C LEU A 433 7.92 22.26 -1.70
N ILE A 434 8.08 23.02 -2.77
CA ILE A 434 6.98 23.51 -3.61
C ILE A 434 7.18 23.04 -5.04
N VAL A 435 6.19 22.34 -5.58
CA VAL A 435 6.08 22.08 -7.02
C VAL A 435 5.17 23.15 -7.61
N PRO A 436 5.68 24.05 -8.45
CA PRO A 436 4.87 25.13 -9.01
C PRO A 436 3.90 24.62 -10.06
N SER A 437 2.69 25.18 -10.09
CA SER A 437 1.75 25.02 -11.21
C SER A 437 2.28 25.70 -12.48
N PRO A 438 1.69 25.50 -13.67
CA PRO A 438 2.06 26.27 -14.86
C PRO A 438 2.05 27.78 -14.63
N LYS A 439 1.10 28.31 -13.85
CA LYS A 439 1.03 29.71 -13.45
C LYS A 439 2.16 30.08 -12.48
N GLY A 440 2.48 29.19 -11.53
CA GLY A 440 3.56 29.36 -10.58
C GLY A 440 4.95 29.31 -11.21
N ARG A 441 5.16 28.50 -12.24
CA ARG A 441 6.43 28.46 -13.01
C ARG A 441 6.76 29.81 -13.64
N ALA A 442 5.75 30.54 -14.14
CA ALA A 442 5.93 31.88 -14.67
C ALA A 442 6.32 32.92 -13.60
N LEU A 443 6.07 32.62 -12.32
CA LEU A 443 6.33 33.46 -11.16
C LEU A 443 7.42 32.88 -10.24
N ALA A 444 8.12 31.83 -10.64
CA ALA A 444 9.06 31.09 -9.79
C ALA A 444 10.16 31.97 -9.16
N SER A 445 10.65 32.97 -9.90
CA SER A 445 11.65 33.92 -9.39
C SER A 445 11.15 34.86 -8.28
N SER A 446 9.84 35.01 -8.13
CA SER A 446 9.21 35.84 -7.09
C SER A 446 8.59 34.99 -5.96
N MET A 447 8.61 33.66 -6.09
CA MET A 447 8.07 32.77 -5.07
C MET A 447 9.00 32.75 -3.85
N SER A 448 8.49 33.21 -2.71
CA SER A 448 9.23 33.25 -1.46
C SER A 448 8.37 32.75 -0.30
N ALA A 449 9.00 32.32 0.78
CA ALA A 449 8.29 31.89 1.99
C ALA A 449 7.38 32.99 2.56
N ASP A 450 7.82 34.24 2.50
CA ASP A 450 7.03 35.39 2.96
C ASP A 450 5.82 35.65 2.04
N ALA A 451 5.99 35.56 0.72
CA ALA A 451 4.89 35.74 -0.23
C ALA A 451 3.80 34.66 -0.06
N LEU A 452 4.20 33.39 0.08
CA LEU A 452 3.27 32.29 0.31
C LEU A 452 2.59 32.41 1.68
N SER A 453 3.34 32.77 2.72
CA SER A 453 2.79 32.96 4.06
C SER A 453 1.80 34.12 4.14
N GLU A 454 2.05 35.23 3.41
CA GLU A 454 1.09 36.35 3.32
C GLU A 454 -0.17 35.94 2.57
N ALA A 455 -0.04 35.20 1.46
CA ALA A 455 -1.19 34.67 0.73
C ALA A 455 -2.06 33.71 1.56
N LEU A 456 -1.46 33.03 2.53
CA LEU A 456 -2.13 32.05 3.41
C LEU A 456 -2.45 32.59 4.81
N ARG A 457 -2.31 33.89 5.05
CA ARG A 457 -2.47 34.51 6.37
C ARG A 457 -3.85 34.27 7.01
N GLU A 458 -4.89 34.09 6.21
CA GLU A 458 -6.25 33.83 6.68
C GLU A 458 -6.53 32.32 6.83
N ALA A 459 -5.72 31.46 6.19
CA ALA A 459 -5.89 30.01 6.18
C ALA A 459 -5.01 29.29 7.22
N LEU A 460 -3.90 29.90 7.64
CA LEU A 460 -2.92 29.33 8.55
C LEU A 460 -2.80 30.13 9.85
N ALA A 461 -2.63 29.45 10.97
CA ALA A 461 -2.30 30.08 12.23
C ALA A 461 -0.90 30.74 12.16
N PRO A 462 -0.61 31.76 12.98
CA PRO A 462 0.68 32.47 12.93
C PRO A 462 1.91 31.58 13.13
N TRP A 463 1.80 30.47 13.87
CA TRP A 463 2.85 29.51 14.09
C TRP A 463 2.99 28.48 12.96
N GLU A 464 1.97 28.31 12.10
CA GLU A 464 2.01 27.46 10.90
C GLU A 464 2.70 28.14 9.72
N LYS A 465 3.14 29.40 9.90
CA LYS A 465 3.83 30.19 8.87
C LYS A 465 5.01 29.39 8.28
N VAL A 466 5.01 29.20 6.96
CA VAL A 466 6.16 28.64 6.25
C VAL A 466 7.32 29.64 6.28
N ARG A 467 8.45 29.23 6.86
CA ARG A 467 9.62 30.10 7.03
C ARG A 467 10.71 29.89 6.00
N ARG A 468 10.68 28.72 5.34
CA ARG A 468 11.66 28.36 4.31
C ARG A 468 10.99 27.57 3.21
N ILE A 469 11.37 27.83 1.96
CA ILE A 469 10.92 27.07 0.79
C ILE A 469 12.10 26.66 -0.08
N VAL A 470 11.93 25.55 -0.80
CA VAL A 470 12.71 25.17 -1.96
C VAL A 470 11.73 24.79 -3.07
N VAL A 471 11.93 25.39 -4.26
CA VAL A 471 11.13 25.06 -5.44
C VAL A 471 11.78 23.88 -6.14
N VAL A 472 10.98 22.85 -6.45
CA VAL A 472 11.42 21.61 -7.11
C VAL A 472 10.51 21.30 -8.29
N ASP A 473 11.02 20.51 -9.24
CA ASP A 473 10.18 20.05 -10.36
C ASP A 473 9.24 18.93 -9.96
N GLU A 474 9.65 18.08 -9.01
CA GLU A 474 8.87 17.00 -8.44
C GLU A 474 9.23 16.78 -6.95
N LEU A 475 8.28 16.27 -6.16
CA LEU A 475 8.52 15.92 -4.77
C LEU A 475 9.35 14.63 -4.67
N PRO A 476 10.28 14.54 -3.72
CA PRO A 476 10.96 13.29 -3.43
C PRO A 476 9.94 12.25 -2.95
N THR A 477 10.07 11.03 -3.46
CA THR A 477 9.18 9.93 -3.11
C THR A 477 9.96 8.74 -2.56
N THR A 478 9.35 8.04 -1.61
CA THR A 478 9.84 6.76 -1.11
C THR A 478 9.75 5.69 -2.21
N ALA A 479 10.41 4.54 -2.00
CA ALA A 479 10.28 3.39 -2.89
C ALA A 479 8.83 2.89 -3.11
N THR A 480 7.91 3.35 -2.28
CA THR A 480 6.48 3.03 -2.35
C THR A 480 5.65 4.05 -3.12
N GLY A 481 6.31 5.11 -3.62
CA GLY A 481 5.65 6.21 -4.33
C GLY A 481 4.95 7.22 -3.42
N LYS A 482 5.17 7.16 -2.10
CA LYS A 482 4.67 8.16 -1.14
C LYS A 482 5.67 9.31 -1.03
N PRO A 483 5.21 10.55 -0.69
CA PRO A 483 6.12 11.65 -0.39
C PRO A 483 7.18 11.25 0.65
N ASP A 484 8.42 11.65 0.42
CA ASP A 484 9.57 11.33 1.28
C ASP A 484 10.03 12.56 2.09
N PRO A 485 9.62 12.66 3.36
CA PRO A 485 10.05 13.77 4.22
C PRO A 485 11.54 13.79 4.53
N LEU A 486 12.20 12.62 4.56
CA LEU A 486 13.64 12.55 4.81
C LEU A 486 14.42 13.08 3.60
N GLY A 487 14.05 12.65 2.41
CA GLY A 487 14.60 13.20 1.17
C GLY A 487 14.33 14.71 1.02
N ALA A 488 13.18 15.20 1.53
CA ALA A 488 12.92 16.64 1.58
C ALA A 488 13.91 17.38 2.49
N VAL A 489 14.20 16.88 3.69
CA VAL A 489 15.18 17.48 4.62
C VAL A 489 16.58 17.51 4.00
N GLU A 490 16.96 16.46 3.28
CA GLU A 490 18.25 16.41 2.56
C GLU A 490 18.35 17.49 1.47
N LEU A 491 17.27 17.75 0.73
CA LEU A 491 17.23 18.82 -0.29
C LEU A 491 17.38 20.20 0.33
N PHE A 492 16.81 20.46 1.52
CA PHE A 492 17.04 21.70 2.25
C PHE A 492 18.50 21.85 2.67
N SER A 493 19.12 20.78 3.14
CA SER A 493 20.52 20.77 3.54
C SER A 493 21.47 20.98 2.36
N ALA A 494 21.13 20.47 1.17
CA ALA A 494 21.89 20.67 -0.04
C ALA A 494 21.78 22.11 -0.58
N SER A 495 20.64 22.77 -0.38
CA SER A 495 20.42 24.16 -0.82
C SER A 495 21.17 25.23 0.01
N GLU A 496 21.81 24.82 1.12
CA GLU A 496 22.66 25.68 1.96
C GLU A 496 24.13 25.68 1.55
N ARG A 497 24.54 24.77 0.67
CA ARG A 497 25.92 24.67 0.15
C ARG A 497 26.04 25.36 -1.19
#